data_af72ab27efeb41b9ea77c0dadbfb0cb9
#
_entry.id   af72ab27efeb41b9ea77c0dadbfb0cb9
#
_cell.length_a   1.000
_cell.length_b   1.000
_cell.length_c   1.000
_cell.angle_alpha   90.00
_cell.angle_beta   90.00
_cell.angle_gamma   90.00
#
_symmetry.space_group_name_H-M   'P 1'
#
loop_
_entity.id
_entity.type
_entity.pdbx_description
1 polymer ?
#
loop_
_entity_poly.entity_id
_entity_poly.type
_entity_poly.pdbx_seq_one_letter_code
_entity_poly.pdbx_strand_id
1 'polypeptide(L)'
;MVIVKAPFRISLFGGGTDFPDFFNNYTGYTLSFAIDKYCYIQMRELKHHQSNYKYEIITHNMELENDINKISNPVIRECLRKYNIENVRVVYDADLPSRSGLGTSSSLAVAMIKACRIYTNKEDEDSIDNLSIAKEAIDLERNILKEAGGYQDQIIAALGGFKLIEYYKENNFKILEEIENQKFINNLMLFDTGINRYSFIIQKDVIKNFDSNYNKLNRIKLITKEAYKNIINNEDDINIGKMLDSVWENKKKLSNKISNNAIDEMYKIAKDNGALGGKILGAGGGGYLLLYVTEENKSKVRKALKDFDEILFKVSNIGVKEIEIC
;
A
#
# COMPACT_ATOMS: atom_id res chain seq x y z
N MET A 1 -22.17 -16.42 -3.19
CA MET A 1 -21.64 -15.10 -2.82
C MET A 1 -20.19 -15.27 -2.45
N VAL A 2 -19.32 -14.39 -2.95
CA VAL A 2 -17.89 -14.42 -2.65
C VAL A 2 -17.56 -13.16 -1.83
N ILE A 3 -16.81 -13.30 -0.75
CA ILE A 3 -16.28 -12.17 0.03
C ILE A 3 -14.78 -12.34 0.15
N VAL A 4 -14.02 -11.35 -0.31
CA VAL A 4 -12.56 -11.34 -0.25
C VAL A 4 -12.09 -10.14 0.52
N LYS A 5 -11.05 -10.31 1.35
CA LYS A 5 -10.33 -9.20 1.98
C LYS A 5 -8.88 -9.16 1.55
N ALA A 6 -8.33 -7.95 1.38
CA ALA A 6 -6.91 -7.72 1.14
C ALA A 6 -6.38 -6.68 2.12
N PRO A 7 -5.22 -6.93 2.76
CA PRO A 7 -4.65 -6.01 3.74
C PRO A 7 -4.08 -4.76 3.08
N PHE A 8 -4.07 -3.65 3.83
CA PHE A 8 -3.27 -2.48 3.51
C PHE A 8 -1.83 -2.71 3.93
N ARG A 9 -0.91 -1.83 3.45
CA ARG A 9 0.51 -1.99 3.71
C ARG A 9 1.15 -0.71 4.25
N ILE A 10 2.17 -0.89 5.08
CA ILE A 10 3.12 0.15 5.47
C ILE A 10 4.42 -0.05 4.70
N SER A 11 4.82 0.96 3.91
CA SER A 11 6.11 1.03 3.23
C SER A 11 7.13 1.70 4.15
N LEU A 12 8.01 0.91 4.78
CA LEU A 12 9.02 1.43 5.72
C LEU A 12 10.17 2.10 4.98
N PHE A 13 10.87 1.33 4.17
CA PHE A 13 12.07 1.76 3.46
C PHE A 13 11.98 1.41 1.98
N GLY A 14 12.74 2.11 1.15
CA GLY A 14 12.93 1.73 -0.25
C GLY A 14 11.91 2.24 -1.24
N GLY A 15 10.78 2.82 -0.79
CA GLY A 15 9.76 3.33 -1.71
C GLY A 15 10.31 4.29 -2.75
N GLY A 16 9.93 4.07 -4.02
CA GLY A 16 10.47 4.74 -5.20
C GLY A 16 11.56 3.95 -5.91
N THR A 17 12.29 3.05 -5.23
CA THR A 17 13.25 2.14 -5.88
C THR A 17 12.56 0.90 -6.47
N ASP A 18 11.29 0.70 -6.17
CA ASP A 18 10.37 -0.28 -6.73
C ASP A 18 9.66 0.18 -8.01
N PHE A 19 10.03 1.35 -8.54
CA PHE A 19 9.54 1.84 -9.83
C PHE A 19 10.33 1.20 -10.98
N PRO A 20 9.67 0.75 -12.07
CA PRO A 20 10.34 0.19 -13.24
C PRO A 20 11.46 1.08 -13.80
N ASP A 21 11.24 2.40 -13.80
CA ASP A 21 12.23 3.39 -14.24
C ASP A 21 13.53 3.31 -13.43
N PHE A 22 13.46 2.89 -12.15
CA PHE A 22 14.66 2.69 -11.33
C PHE A 22 15.21 1.27 -11.46
N PHE A 23 14.41 0.24 -11.15
CA PHE A 23 14.95 -1.10 -10.96
C PHE A 23 15.33 -1.80 -12.26
N ASN A 24 14.80 -1.41 -13.42
CA ASN A 24 15.27 -1.93 -14.71
C ASN A 24 16.70 -1.51 -15.05
N ASN A 25 17.18 -0.41 -14.47
CA ASN A 25 18.55 0.08 -14.63
C ASN A 25 19.43 -0.23 -13.41
N TYR A 26 18.84 -0.22 -12.20
CA TYR A 26 19.59 -0.27 -10.96
C TYR A 26 18.81 -1.07 -9.92
N THR A 27 19.05 -2.30 -9.68
CA THR A 27 18.33 -3.11 -8.67
C THR A 27 17.73 -2.29 -7.52
N GLY A 28 16.42 -2.43 -7.30
CA GLY A 28 15.67 -1.76 -6.24
C GLY A 28 15.40 -2.66 -5.04
N TYR A 29 15.11 -2.08 -3.88
CA TYR A 29 14.74 -2.82 -2.67
C TYR A 29 13.64 -2.09 -1.92
N THR A 30 12.65 -2.82 -1.43
CA THR A 30 11.69 -2.29 -0.44
C THR A 30 11.62 -3.18 0.79
N LEU A 31 11.39 -2.54 1.91
CA LEU A 31 11.10 -3.17 3.18
C LEU A 31 9.72 -2.70 3.62
N SER A 32 8.74 -3.61 3.61
CA SER A 32 7.32 -3.29 3.75
C SER A 32 6.57 -4.41 4.43
N PHE A 33 5.47 -4.08 5.11
CA PHE A 33 4.61 -5.08 5.74
C PHE A 33 3.13 -4.78 5.56
N ALA A 34 2.32 -5.84 5.56
CA ALA A 34 0.87 -5.77 5.60
C ALA A 34 0.37 -5.52 7.03
N ILE A 35 -0.74 -4.79 7.16
CA ILE A 35 -1.39 -4.49 8.44
C ILE A 35 -2.80 -5.07 8.52
N ASP A 36 -3.31 -5.23 9.75
CA ASP A 36 -4.65 -5.70 10.07
C ASP A 36 -5.75 -4.65 9.81
N LYS A 37 -5.58 -3.92 8.72
CA LYS A 37 -6.57 -3.03 8.12
C LYS A 37 -6.75 -3.46 6.68
N TYR A 38 -7.99 -3.64 6.27
CA TYR A 38 -8.32 -4.33 5.02
C TYR A 38 -9.24 -3.50 4.15
N CYS A 39 -9.23 -3.79 2.86
CA CYS A 39 -10.40 -3.59 2.03
C CYS A 39 -11.15 -4.91 1.85
N TYR A 40 -12.42 -4.81 1.55
CA TYR A 40 -13.35 -5.92 1.37
C TYR A 40 -14.03 -5.79 0.02
N ILE A 41 -14.10 -6.90 -0.71
CA ILE A 41 -14.89 -7.03 -1.93
C ILE A 41 -15.92 -8.12 -1.72
N GLN A 42 -17.16 -7.77 -1.91
CA GLN A 42 -18.26 -8.72 -1.96
C GLN A 42 -18.80 -8.80 -3.38
N MET A 43 -18.91 -10.01 -3.94
CA MET A 43 -19.52 -10.26 -5.25
C MET A 43 -20.68 -11.25 -5.13
N ARG A 44 -21.78 -10.93 -5.79
CA ARG A 44 -22.90 -11.85 -5.92
C ARG A 44 -23.61 -11.70 -7.25
N GLU A 45 -24.18 -12.80 -7.74
CA GLU A 45 -25.00 -12.81 -8.93
C GLU A 45 -26.27 -11.96 -8.75
N LEU A 46 -26.63 -11.23 -9.79
CA LEU A 46 -27.91 -10.56 -9.94
C LEU A 46 -28.83 -11.41 -10.83
N LYS A 47 -29.89 -11.95 -10.25
CA LYS A 47 -30.91 -12.66 -11.03
C LYS A 47 -31.87 -11.66 -11.70
N HIS A 48 -32.33 -11.95 -12.90
CA HIS A 48 -33.19 -11.07 -13.70
C HIS A 48 -34.41 -10.50 -12.96
N HIS A 49 -34.99 -11.26 -12.02
CA HIS A 49 -36.10 -10.77 -11.20
C HIS A 49 -35.72 -9.87 -10.06
N GLN A 50 -34.42 -9.66 -9.82
CA GLN A 50 -33.90 -8.86 -8.70
C GLN A 50 -33.38 -7.48 -9.14
N SER A 51 -33.00 -7.33 -10.41
CA SER A 51 -32.44 -6.08 -10.94
C SER A 51 -32.72 -5.92 -12.43
N ASN A 52 -32.97 -4.69 -12.85
CA ASN A 52 -33.06 -4.29 -14.27
C ASN A 52 -31.68 -3.90 -14.82
N TYR A 53 -30.62 -4.00 -14.03
CA TYR A 53 -29.27 -3.62 -14.38
C TYR A 53 -28.33 -4.83 -14.39
N LYS A 54 -27.36 -4.82 -15.30
CA LYS A 54 -26.31 -5.84 -15.36
C LYS A 54 -25.26 -5.65 -14.26
N TYR A 55 -25.02 -4.41 -13.85
CA TYR A 55 -24.01 -4.05 -12.88
C TYR A 55 -24.59 -3.18 -11.77
N GLU A 56 -24.48 -3.64 -10.54
CA GLU A 56 -24.74 -2.86 -9.34
C GLU A 56 -23.41 -2.72 -8.60
N ILE A 57 -22.81 -1.53 -8.65
CA ILE A 57 -21.51 -1.26 -8.03
C ILE A 57 -21.73 -0.31 -6.87
N ILE A 58 -21.38 -0.77 -5.68
CA ILE A 58 -21.51 -0.02 -4.43
C ILE A 58 -20.10 0.27 -3.90
N THR A 59 -19.75 1.54 -3.89
CA THR A 59 -18.51 2.08 -3.29
C THR A 59 -18.92 3.20 -2.33
N HIS A 60 -18.39 4.40 -2.45
CA HIS A 60 -18.93 5.58 -1.76
C HIS A 60 -20.31 6.00 -2.31
N ASN A 61 -20.57 5.66 -3.57
CA ASN A 61 -21.84 5.85 -4.25
C ASN A 61 -22.33 4.52 -4.81
N MET A 62 -23.61 4.45 -5.13
CA MET A 62 -24.22 3.33 -5.85
C MET A 62 -24.33 3.67 -7.33
N GLU A 63 -23.78 2.80 -8.17
CA GLU A 63 -23.89 2.88 -9.64
C GLU A 63 -24.74 1.70 -10.13
N LEU A 64 -25.70 1.98 -11.00
CA LEU A 64 -26.63 1.01 -11.61
C LEU A 64 -26.49 1.12 -13.12
N GLU A 65 -25.81 0.15 -13.74
CA GLU A 65 -25.38 0.26 -15.13
C GLU A 65 -25.70 -0.99 -15.95
N ASN A 66 -25.96 -0.79 -17.23
CA ASN A 66 -26.10 -1.86 -18.23
C ASN A 66 -24.91 -1.91 -19.18
N ASP A 67 -24.08 -0.88 -19.19
CA ASP A 67 -22.87 -0.79 -20.00
C ASP A 67 -21.65 -0.75 -19.07
N ILE A 68 -20.77 -1.75 -19.20
CA ILE A 68 -19.53 -1.86 -18.40
C ILE A 68 -18.65 -0.61 -18.51
N ASN A 69 -18.69 0.10 -19.66
CA ASN A 69 -17.87 1.30 -19.87
C ASN A 69 -18.30 2.49 -18.99
N LYS A 70 -19.49 2.45 -18.43
CA LYS A 70 -20.03 3.50 -17.55
C LYS A 70 -19.66 3.29 -16.08
N ILE A 71 -19.12 2.13 -15.70
CA ILE A 71 -18.61 1.90 -14.35
C ILE A 71 -17.47 2.87 -14.09
N SER A 72 -17.61 3.74 -13.08
CA SER A 72 -16.68 4.84 -12.83
C SER A 72 -15.34 4.34 -12.27
N ASN A 73 -15.35 3.34 -11.38
CA ASN A 73 -14.13 2.78 -10.82
C ASN A 73 -13.37 1.93 -11.86
N PRO A 74 -12.18 2.36 -12.32
CA PRO A 74 -11.47 1.69 -13.40
C PRO A 74 -10.96 0.30 -13.02
N VAL A 75 -10.60 0.06 -11.75
CA VAL A 75 -10.14 -1.26 -11.28
C VAL A 75 -11.28 -2.28 -11.37
N ILE A 76 -12.45 -1.93 -10.83
CA ILE A 76 -13.64 -2.80 -10.88
C ILE A 76 -14.04 -3.07 -12.33
N ARG A 77 -14.11 -2.02 -13.14
CA ARG A 77 -14.47 -2.11 -14.56
C ARG A 77 -13.57 -3.07 -15.34
N GLU A 78 -12.23 -2.88 -15.23
CA GLU A 78 -11.30 -3.70 -15.99
C GLU A 78 -11.22 -5.14 -15.48
N CYS A 79 -11.39 -5.39 -14.17
CA CYS A 79 -11.53 -6.73 -13.65
C CYS A 79 -12.77 -7.44 -14.20
N LEU A 80 -13.96 -6.82 -14.12
CA LEU A 80 -15.19 -7.41 -14.66
C LEU A 80 -15.08 -7.69 -16.17
N ARG A 81 -14.44 -6.78 -16.93
CA ARG A 81 -14.20 -6.96 -18.36
C ARG A 81 -13.26 -8.14 -18.64
N LYS A 82 -12.13 -8.22 -17.94
CA LYS A 82 -11.13 -9.27 -18.13
C LYS A 82 -11.69 -10.67 -17.87
N TYR A 83 -12.57 -10.80 -16.88
CA TYR A 83 -13.16 -12.07 -16.49
C TYR A 83 -14.52 -12.35 -17.16
N ASN A 84 -14.99 -11.45 -18.05
CA ASN A 84 -16.29 -11.55 -18.74
C ASN A 84 -17.45 -11.74 -17.76
N ILE A 85 -17.50 -10.97 -16.68
CA ILE A 85 -18.52 -11.05 -15.64
C ILE A 85 -19.60 -10.02 -15.92
N GLU A 86 -20.83 -10.50 -16.05
CA GLU A 86 -22.05 -9.71 -16.14
C GLU A 86 -23.06 -10.17 -15.05
N ASN A 87 -24.15 -9.41 -14.89
CA ASN A 87 -25.21 -9.67 -13.93
C ASN A 87 -24.68 -9.86 -12.50
N VAL A 88 -23.90 -8.88 -12.06
CA VAL A 88 -23.18 -8.92 -10.78
C VAL A 88 -23.41 -7.67 -9.94
N ARG A 89 -23.59 -7.87 -8.64
CA ARG A 89 -23.40 -6.82 -7.63
C ARG A 89 -21.99 -6.92 -7.05
N VAL A 90 -21.28 -5.82 -7.06
CA VAL A 90 -19.98 -5.65 -6.39
C VAL A 90 -20.10 -4.59 -5.31
N VAL A 91 -19.74 -4.94 -4.08
CA VAL A 91 -19.65 -4.01 -2.96
C VAL A 91 -18.19 -3.90 -2.54
N TYR A 92 -17.70 -2.68 -2.45
CA TYR A 92 -16.39 -2.34 -1.88
C TYR A 92 -16.57 -1.60 -0.57
N ASP A 93 -15.87 -2.08 0.46
CA ASP A 93 -15.77 -1.43 1.76
C ASP A 93 -14.30 -1.48 2.25
N ALA A 94 -13.95 -0.65 3.24
CA ALA A 94 -12.59 -0.56 3.73
C ALA A 94 -12.50 -0.01 5.15
N ASP A 95 -11.57 -0.56 5.96
CA ASP A 95 -11.33 -0.13 7.35
C ASP A 95 -10.78 1.30 7.45
N LEU A 96 -10.11 1.79 6.40
CA LEU A 96 -9.51 3.12 6.35
C LEU A 96 -9.81 3.80 5.01
N PRO A 97 -9.87 5.13 4.98
CA PRO A 97 -10.23 5.87 3.78
C PRO A 97 -9.23 5.66 2.63
N SER A 98 -9.73 5.78 1.41
CA SER A 98 -8.91 5.78 0.19
C SER A 98 -7.94 6.97 0.17
N ARG A 99 -6.88 6.89 -0.66
CA ARG A 99 -5.84 7.94 -0.80
C ARG A 99 -5.02 8.21 0.45
N SER A 100 -5.01 7.28 1.38
CA SER A 100 -4.33 7.37 2.68
C SER A 100 -2.81 7.15 2.63
N GLY A 101 -2.29 6.59 1.53
CA GLY A 101 -0.87 6.23 1.42
C GLY A 101 -0.53 4.83 1.92
N LEU A 102 -1.55 4.03 2.20
CA LEU A 102 -1.43 2.66 2.69
C LEU A 102 -1.62 1.60 1.58
N GLY A 103 -1.50 1.96 0.30
CA GLY A 103 -1.65 1.03 -0.82
C GLY A 103 -3.11 0.63 -1.10
N THR A 104 -4.08 1.45 -0.71
CA THR A 104 -5.51 1.11 -0.79
C THR A 104 -6.00 0.81 -2.20
N SER A 105 -5.46 1.45 -3.25
CA SER A 105 -5.79 1.16 -4.65
C SER A 105 -5.34 -0.25 -5.04
N SER A 106 -4.10 -0.59 -4.72
CA SER A 106 -3.52 -1.89 -5.05
C SER A 106 -4.17 -3.02 -4.25
N SER A 107 -4.55 -2.76 -2.98
CA SER A 107 -5.34 -3.72 -2.19
C SER A 107 -6.70 -3.99 -2.83
N LEU A 108 -7.37 -2.95 -3.38
CA LEU A 108 -8.60 -3.13 -4.16
C LEU A 108 -8.35 -3.98 -5.41
N ALA A 109 -7.29 -3.69 -6.18
CA ALA A 109 -6.97 -4.46 -7.38
C ALA A 109 -6.73 -5.96 -7.06
N VAL A 110 -5.94 -6.22 -6.01
CA VAL A 110 -5.65 -7.57 -5.53
C VAL A 110 -6.92 -8.29 -5.06
N ALA A 111 -7.78 -7.63 -4.27
CA ALA A 111 -9.04 -8.21 -3.79
C ALA A 111 -10.01 -8.49 -4.93
N MET A 112 -10.15 -7.57 -5.90
CA MET A 112 -11.02 -7.74 -7.07
C MET A 112 -10.58 -8.92 -7.93
N ILE A 113 -9.28 -9.04 -8.21
CA ILE A 113 -8.76 -10.15 -9.02
C ILE A 113 -9.04 -11.49 -8.35
N LYS A 114 -8.75 -11.63 -7.03
CA LYS A 114 -9.06 -12.85 -6.29
C LYS A 114 -10.55 -13.15 -6.29
N ALA A 115 -11.39 -12.15 -6.02
CA ALA A 115 -12.83 -12.29 -6.02
C ALA A 115 -13.38 -12.74 -7.40
N CYS A 116 -12.86 -12.17 -8.49
CA CYS A 116 -13.25 -12.58 -9.84
C CYS A 116 -12.85 -14.01 -10.17
N ARG A 117 -11.64 -14.46 -9.77
CA ARG A 117 -11.20 -15.85 -9.99
C ARG A 117 -12.10 -16.85 -9.27
N ILE A 118 -12.39 -16.61 -7.98
CA ILE A 118 -13.30 -17.46 -7.21
C ILE A 118 -14.73 -17.40 -7.78
N TYR A 119 -15.24 -16.20 -8.07
CA TYR A 119 -16.60 -16.01 -8.57
C TYR A 119 -16.88 -16.73 -9.89
N THR A 120 -15.90 -16.84 -10.76
CA THR A 120 -16.04 -17.55 -12.02
C THR A 120 -15.89 -19.06 -11.90
N ASN A 121 -15.74 -19.60 -10.69
CA ASN A 121 -15.50 -21.03 -10.39
C ASN A 121 -14.35 -21.64 -11.21
N LYS A 122 -13.40 -20.82 -11.62
CA LYS A 122 -12.24 -21.26 -12.39
C LYS A 122 -11.16 -21.92 -11.51
N GLU A 123 -11.14 -21.53 -10.23
CA GLU A 123 -10.14 -22.02 -9.27
C GLU A 123 -10.76 -22.06 -7.86
N ASP A 124 -10.49 -23.11 -7.09
CA ASP A 124 -10.76 -23.13 -5.65
C ASP A 124 -9.80 -22.20 -4.93
N GLU A 125 -10.19 -21.61 -3.80
CA GLU A 125 -9.34 -20.64 -3.07
C GLU A 125 -7.94 -21.19 -2.78
N ASP A 126 -7.84 -22.43 -2.33
CA ASP A 126 -6.58 -23.10 -1.97
C ASP A 126 -5.67 -23.34 -3.18
N SER A 127 -6.20 -23.37 -4.39
CA SER A 127 -5.45 -23.52 -5.64
C SER A 127 -4.92 -22.19 -6.19
N ILE A 128 -5.45 -21.06 -5.69
CA ILE A 128 -5.08 -19.73 -6.18
C ILE A 128 -3.75 -19.28 -5.57
N ASP A 129 -2.70 -19.28 -6.38
CA ASP A 129 -1.42 -18.70 -5.99
C ASP A 129 -1.49 -17.17 -5.85
N ASN A 130 -1.35 -16.67 -4.62
CA ASN A 130 -1.38 -15.25 -4.33
C ASN A 130 -0.26 -14.47 -5.03
N LEU A 131 0.88 -15.11 -5.37
CA LEU A 131 1.92 -14.49 -6.16
C LEU A 131 1.45 -14.20 -7.59
N SER A 132 0.64 -15.09 -8.16
CA SER A 132 0.02 -14.88 -9.48
C SER A 132 -0.96 -13.71 -9.45
N ILE A 133 -1.70 -13.53 -8.35
CA ILE A 133 -2.58 -12.36 -8.15
C ILE A 133 -1.77 -11.07 -8.07
N ALA A 134 -0.64 -11.07 -7.33
CA ALA A 134 0.23 -9.90 -7.26
C ALA A 134 0.72 -9.46 -8.66
N LYS A 135 1.19 -10.42 -9.47
CA LYS A 135 1.64 -10.16 -10.85
C LYS A 135 0.51 -9.62 -11.73
N GLU A 136 -0.67 -10.19 -11.61
CA GLU A 136 -1.84 -9.73 -12.36
C GLU A 136 -2.30 -8.33 -11.95
N ALA A 137 -2.24 -8.00 -10.64
CA ALA A 137 -2.56 -6.67 -10.14
C ALA A 137 -1.53 -5.62 -10.61
N ILE A 138 -0.25 -5.99 -10.68
CA ILE A 138 0.80 -5.14 -11.26
C ILE A 138 0.49 -4.88 -12.75
N ASP A 139 0.15 -5.92 -13.51
CA ASP A 139 -0.20 -5.79 -14.93
C ASP A 139 -1.43 -4.89 -15.13
N LEU A 140 -2.48 -5.11 -14.33
CA LEU A 140 -3.69 -4.29 -14.36
C LEU A 140 -3.36 -2.80 -14.13
N GLU A 141 -2.66 -2.46 -13.05
CA GLU A 141 -2.39 -1.06 -12.72
C GLU A 141 -1.35 -0.42 -13.64
N ARG A 142 -0.27 -1.15 -14.02
CA ARG A 142 0.83 -0.58 -14.83
C ARG A 142 0.55 -0.58 -16.32
N ASN A 143 0.03 -1.69 -16.85
CA ASN A 143 -0.09 -1.89 -18.29
C ASN A 143 -1.49 -1.57 -18.83
N ILE A 144 -2.55 -1.87 -18.07
CA ILE A 144 -3.94 -1.62 -18.51
C ILE A 144 -4.36 -0.20 -18.12
N LEU A 145 -4.28 0.14 -16.82
CA LEU A 145 -4.70 1.44 -16.31
C LEU A 145 -3.67 2.55 -16.50
N LYS A 146 -2.41 2.22 -16.84
CA LYS A 146 -1.30 3.16 -17.04
C LYS A 146 -1.05 4.05 -15.82
N GLU A 147 -1.28 3.53 -14.63
CA GLU A 147 -0.99 4.24 -13.39
C GLU A 147 0.51 4.30 -13.12
N ALA A 148 0.99 5.45 -12.66
CA ALA A 148 2.37 5.59 -12.21
C ALA A 148 2.56 4.92 -10.83
N GLY A 149 3.69 4.26 -10.62
CA GLY A 149 4.02 3.68 -9.30
C GLY A 149 4.89 2.44 -9.36
N GLY A 150 5.22 1.93 -8.19
CA GLY A 150 6.02 0.73 -7.99
C GLY A 150 5.21 -0.55 -7.87
N TYR A 151 5.88 -1.62 -7.47
CA TYR A 151 5.32 -2.98 -7.40
C TYR A 151 5.07 -3.47 -5.96
N GLN A 152 5.59 -2.76 -4.95
CA GLN A 152 5.53 -3.23 -3.56
C GLN A 152 4.09 -3.39 -3.04
N ASP A 153 3.18 -2.51 -3.46
CA ASP A 153 1.83 -2.41 -2.90
C ASP A 153 1.03 -3.67 -3.22
N GLN A 154 1.03 -4.08 -4.49
CA GLN A 154 0.35 -5.28 -4.98
C GLN A 154 0.94 -6.55 -4.36
N ILE A 155 2.28 -6.62 -4.23
CA ILE A 155 2.96 -7.78 -3.68
C ILE A 155 2.60 -7.95 -2.20
N ILE A 156 2.68 -6.89 -1.40
CA ILE A 156 2.38 -6.97 0.03
C ILE A 156 0.88 -7.20 0.29
N ALA A 157 0.00 -6.58 -0.47
CA ALA A 157 -1.44 -6.83 -0.34
C ALA A 157 -1.81 -8.30 -0.69
N ALA A 158 -1.14 -8.88 -1.68
CA ALA A 158 -1.39 -10.26 -2.09
C ALA A 158 -0.79 -11.28 -1.12
N LEU A 159 0.43 -11.07 -0.63
CA LEU A 159 1.19 -12.07 0.12
C LEU A 159 1.13 -11.89 1.65
N GLY A 160 0.84 -10.67 2.14
CA GLY A 160 0.92 -10.36 3.57
C GLY A 160 2.34 -10.37 4.14
N GLY A 161 2.46 -10.37 5.47
CA GLY A 161 3.71 -10.45 6.21
C GLY A 161 4.58 -9.20 6.14
N PHE A 162 5.78 -9.29 6.72
CA PHE A 162 6.80 -8.27 6.68
C PHE A 162 7.95 -8.76 5.81
N LYS A 163 8.22 -8.10 4.69
CA LYS A 163 9.09 -8.63 3.63
C LYS A 163 10.14 -7.64 3.16
N LEU A 164 11.35 -8.17 2.91
CA LEU A 164 12.36 -7.54 2.05
C LEU A 164 12.15 -8.04 0.63
N ILE A 165 11.92 -7.11 -0.31
CA ILE A 165 11.69 -7.42 -1.72
C ILE A 165 12.79 -6.77 -2.56
N GLU A 166 13.39 -7.54 -3.44
CA GLU A 166 14.33 -7.09 -4.47
C GLU A 166 13.61 -6.97 -5.81
N TYR A 167 13.86 -5.88 -6.52
CA TYR A 167 13.36 -5.62 -7.87
C TYR A 167 14.52 -5.50 -8.84
N TYR A 168 14.39 -6.12 -10.02
CA TYR A 168 15.48 -6.16 -11.01
C TYR A 168 14.95 -6.18 -12.46
N LYS A 169 15.86 -6.19 -13.41
CA LYS A 169 15.60 -6.08 -14.83
C LYS A 169 14.41 -6.93 -15.32
N GLU A 170 13.80 -6.52 -16.43
CA GLU A 170 12.69 -7.20 -17.09
C GLU A 170 11.41 -7.25 -16.24
N ASN A 171 11.22 -6.22 -15.40
CA ASN A 171 10.06 -6.11 -14.51
C ASN A 171 9.91 -7.28 -13.53
N ASN A 172 11.03 -7.87 -13.11
CA ASN A 172 11.06 -8.97 -12.16
C ASN A 172 11.26 -8.52 -10.73
N PHE A 173 10.83 -9.37 -9.79
CA PHE A 173 11.09 -9.20 -8.37
C PHE A 173 11.29 -10.55 -7.67
N LYS A 174 11.88 -10.50 -6.49
CA LYS A 174 12.10 -11.66 -5.62
C LYS A 174 11.85 -11.26 -4.18
N ILE A 175 11.12 -12.09 -3.44
CA ILE A 175 11.04 -12.01 -1.99
C ILE A 175 12.35 -12.58 -1.45
N LEU A 176 13.15 -11.75 -0.79
CA LEU A 176 14.43 -12.19 -0.23
C LEU A 176 14.25 -12.79 1.15
N GLU A 177 13.46 -12.11 1.99
CA GLU A 177 13.25 -12.50 3.38
C GLU A 177 11.84 -12.18 3.83
N GLU A 178 11.32 -13.01 4.72
CA GLU A 178 10.17 -12.76 5.57
C GLU A 178 10.67 -12.50 7.00
N ILE A 179 10.22 -11.38 7.60
CA ILE A 179 10.83 -10.85 8.82
C ILE A 179 9.84 -11.00 9.97
N GLU A 180 10.30 -11.54 11.08
CA GLU A 180 9.59 -11.56 12.33
C GLU A 180 10.35 -10.70 13.36
N ASN A 181 9.88 -9.48 13.61
CA ASN A 181 10.46 -8.60 14.63
C ASN A 181 9.37 -7.77 15.31
N GLN A 182 8.74 -8.35 16.32
CA GLN A 182 7.67 -7.71 17.07
C GLN A 182 8.16 -6.47 17.85
N LYS A 183 9.41 -6.49 18.36
CA LYS A 183 9.98 -5.34 19.08
C LYS A 183 10.03 -4.11 18.17
N PHE A 184 10.53 -4.28 16.95
CA PHE A 184 10.57 -3.21 15.95
C PHE A 184 9.17 -2.67 15.63
N ILE A 185 8.21 -3.57 15.38
CA ILE A 185 6.83 -3.18 15.05
C ILE A 185 6.17 -2.43 16.21
N ASN A 186 6.41 -2.87 17.44
CA ASN A 186 5.85 -2.20 18.62
C ASN A 186 6.35 -0.76 18.79
N ASN A 187 7.50 -0.40 18.27
CA ASN A 187 8.01 0.97 18.31
C ASN A 187 7.43 1.89 17.21
N LEU A 188 6.59 1.37 16.33
CA LEU A 188 5.93 2.17 15.30
C LEU A 188 4.62 2.77 15.82
N MET A 189 4.37 4.03 15.46
CA MET A 189 3.11 4.74 15.68
C MET A 189 2.65 5.33 14.36
N LEU A 190 1.34 5.29 14.08
CA LEU A 190 0.74 5.78 12.85
C LEU A 190 -0.33 6.82 13.16
N PHE A 191 -0.20 8.01 12.59
CA PHE A 191 -1.14 9.11 12.78
C PHE A 191 -1.74 9.58 11.46
N ASP A 192 -3.04 9.84 11.44
CA ASP A 192 -3.69 10.51 10.32
C ASP A 192 -3.32 12.00 10.33
N THR A 193 -2.85 12.52 9.20
CA THR A 193 -2.54 13.95 9.05
C THR A 193 -3.77 14.80 8.80
N GLY A 194 -4.94 14.20 8.51
CA GLY A 194 -6.14 14.89 8.05
C GLY A 194 -6.03 15.52 6.66
N ILE A 195 -4.90 15.31 5.95
CA ILE A 195 -4.62 15.94 4.64
C ILE A 195 -4.87 14.94 3.52
N ASN A 196 -5.89 15.21 2.71
CA ASN A 196 -6.17 14.43 1.50
C ASN A 196 -5.23 14.82 0.36
N ARG A 197 -4.85 13.84 -0.48
CA ARG A 197 -3.90 14.04 -1.56
C ARG A 197 -4.20 13.21 -2.82
N TYR A 198 -3.61 13.62 -3.93
CA TYR A 198 -3.59 12.89 -5.20
C TYR A 198 -2.19 12.30 -5.44
N SER A 199 -2.00 11.03 -5.08
CA SER A 199 -0.70 10.32 -5.20
C SER A 199 -0.13 10.32 -6.62
N PHE A 200 -0.99 10.19 -7.63
CA PHE A 200 -0.63 10.17 -9.03
C PHE A 200 0.16 11.41 -9.51
N ILE A 201 -0.22 12.61 -9.03
CA ILE A 201 0.48 13.85 -9.40
C ILE A 201 1.91 13.84 -8.86
N ILE A 202 2.10 13.38 -7.61
CA ILE A 202 3.42 13.34 -6.96
C ILE A 202 4.29 12.26 -7.60
N GLN A 203 3.74 11.07 -7.86
CA GLN A 203 4.49 9.98 -8.49
C GLN A 203 4.94 10.34 -9.91
N LYS A 204 4.07 10.94 -10.72
CA LYS A 204 4.46 11.46 -12.04
C LYS A 204 5.58 12.49 -11.98
N ASP A 205 5.54 13.38 -10.99
CA ASP A 205 6.58 14.40 -10.79
C ASP A 205 7.93 13.76 -10.45
N VAL A 206 7.93 12.75 -9.58
CA VAL A 206 9.14 12.00 -9.23
C VAL A 206 9.72 11.26 -10.43
N ILE A 207 8.88 10.59 -11.24
CA ILE A 207 9.30 9.87 -12.44
C ILE A 207 9.83 10.84 -13.51
N LYS A 208 9.13 11.95 -13.75
CA LYS A 208 9.57 12.96 -14.74
C LYS A 208 10.97 13.51 -14.45
N ASN A 209 11.35 13.57 -13.18
CA ASN A 209 12.64 14.06 -12.73
C ASN A 209 13.61 12.93 -12.35
N PHE A 210 13.47 11.76 -12.96
CA PHE A 210 14.17 10.54 -12.56
C PHE A 210 15.70 10.72 -12.54
N ASP A 211 16.28 11.22 -13.62
CA ASP A 211 17.75 11.39 -13.73
C ASP A 211 18.32 12.27 -12.61
N SER A 212 17.65 13.38 -12.29
CA SER A 212 18.03 14.27 -11.19
C SER A 212 17.76 13.66 -9.80
N ASN A 213 16.88 12.69 -9.71
CA ASN A 213 16.53 11.98 -8.49
C ASN A 213 17.36 10.72 -8.26
N TYR A 214 18.12 10.26 -9.23
CA TYR A 214 18.90 9.00 -9.15
C TYR A 214 19.74 8.88 -7.87
N ASN A 215 20.56 9.88 -7.56
CA ASN A 215 21.43 9.85 -6.38
C ASN A 215 20.62 9.74 -5.06
N LYS A 216 19.47 10.39 -4.99
CA LYS A 216 18.57 10.36 -3.83
C LYS A 216 17.91 8.98 -3.69
N LEU A 217 17.40 8.41 -4.79
CA LEU A 217 16.82 7.06 -4.82
C LEU A 217 17.89 5.99 -4.51
N ASN A 218 19.10 6.14 -5.06
CA ASN A 218 20.21 5.24 -4.73
C ASN A 218 20.59 5.32 -3.23
N ARG A 219 20.56 6.52 -2.64
CA ARG A 219 20.77 6.67 -1.19
C ARG A 219 19.67 5.97 -0.39
N ILE A 220 18.39 6.13 -0.78
CA ILE A 220 17.25 5.41 -0.18
C ILE A 220 17.46 3.90 -0.28
N LYS A 221 17.90 3.37 -1.43
CA LYS A 221 18.23 1.96 -1.63
C LYS A 221 19.28 1.46 -0.65
N LEU A 222 20.38 2.19 -0.49
CA LEU A 222 21.47 1.82 0.42
C LEU A 222 21.00 1.79 1.88
N ILE A 223 20.27 2.82 2.31
CA ILE A 223 19.67 2.88 3.65
C ILE A 223 18.73 1.69 3.87
N THR A 224 17.95 1.28 2.86
CA THR A 224 17.04 0.14 2.97
C THR A 224 17.78 -1.17 3.30
N LYS A 225 18.91 -1.41 2.63
CA LYS A 225 19.74 -2.60 2.88
C LYS A 225 20.36 -2.59 4.28
N GLU A 226 20.79 -1.42 4.73
CA GLU A 226 21.35 -1.23 6.05
C GLU A 226 20.27 -1.38 7.14
N ALA A 227 19.11 -0.74 6.96
CA ALA A 227 17.98 -0.86 7.87
C ALA A 227 17.48 -2.30 8.01
N TYR A 228 17.43 -3.08 6.92
CA TYR A 228 17.12 -4.50 6.98
C TYR A 228 18.07 -5.23 7.93
N LYS A 229 19.40 -5.05 7.78
CA LYS A 229 20.38 -5.71 8.64
C LYS A 229 20.20 -5.34 10.12
N ASN A 230 19.99 -4.06 10.40
CA ASN A 230 19.80 -3.58 11.77
C ASN A 230 18.51 -4.15 12.39
N ILE A 231 17.44 -4.26 11.62
CA ILE A 231 16.17 -4.82 12.10
C ILE A 231 16.30 -6.32 12.42
N ILE A 232 16.92 -7.11 11.55
CA ILE A 232 17.07 -8.55 11.79
C ILE A 232 18.04 -8.86 12.93
N ASN A 233 19.06 -8.04 13.12
CA ASN A 233 20.05 -8.20 14.20
C ASN A 233 19.58 -7.62 15.53
N ASN A 234 18.37 -7.02 15.61
CA ASN A 234 17.86 -6.32 16.78
C ASN A 234 18.84 -5.22 17.29
N GLU A 235 19.43 -4.48 16.36
CA GLU A 235 20.34 -3.40 16.67
C GLU A 235 19.62 -2.22 17.34
N ASP A 236 20.40 -1.20 17.72
CA ASP A 236 19.96 -0.03 18.48
C ASP A 236 18.79 0.71 17.80
N ASP A 237 17.71 0.90 18.55
CA ASP A 237 16.52 1.64 18.16
C ASP A 237 16.85 3.07 17.65
N ILE A 238 17.88 3.72 18.23
CA ILE A 238 18.33 5.06 17.81
C ILE A 238 18.82 5.04 16.37
N ASN A 239 19.56 4.02 15.97
CA ASN A 239 20.06 3.89 14.60
C ASN A 239 18.92 3.68 13.61
N ILE A 240 17.96 2.82 13.94
CA ILE A 240 16.78 2.56 13.08
C ILE A 240 15.96 3.84 12.92
N GLY A 241 15.72 4.57 14.00
CA GLY A 241 15.01 5.86 13.96
C GLY A 241 15.72 6.89 13.07
N LYS A 242 17.05 7.03 13.20
CA LYS A 242 17.86 7.91 12.34
C LYS A 242 17.84 7.51 10.88
N MET A 243 17.80 6.21 10.57
CA MET A 243 17.67 5.74 9.19
C MET A 243 16.32 6.12 8.59
N LEU A 244 15.23 5.98 9.35
CA LEU A 244 13.89 6.36 8.89
C LEU A 244 13.82 7.89 8.66
N ASP A 245 14.40 8.69 9.54
CA ASP A 245 14.56 10.14 9.39
C ASP A 245 15.36 10.49 8.11
N SER A 246 16.49 9.81 7.90
CA SER A 246 17.33 10.00 6.71
C SER A 246 16.58 9.65 5.40
N VAL A 247 15.77 8.59 5.40
CA VAL A 247 14.93 8.25 4.25
C VAL A 247 13.88 9.34 4.00
N TRP A 248 13.26 9.88 5.04
CA TRP A 248 12.30 10.98 4.92
C TRP A 248 12.94 12.23 4.32
N GLU A 249 14.11 12.64 4.83
CA GLU A 249 14.85 13.79 4.30
C GLU A 249 15.26 13.61 2.82
N ASN A 250 15.65 12.41 2.41
CA ASN A 250 15.93 12.13 1.00
C ASN A 250 14.66 12.10 0.15
N LYS A 251 13.56 11.55 0.69
CA LYS A 251 12.27 11.48 0.00
C LYS A 251 11.70 12.87 -0.25
N LYS A 252 11.74 13.78 0.73
CA LYS A 252 11.28 15.18 0.55
C LYS A 252 11.98 15.89 -0.63
N LYS A 253 13.24 15.53 -0.90
CA LYS A 253 14.05 16.12 -2.00
C LYS A 253 13.68 15.59 -3.39
N LEU A 254 12.85 14.53 -3.51
CA LEU A 254 12.44 13.98 -4.80
C LEU A 254 11.43 14.88 -5.52
N SER A 255 10.57 15.59 -4.77
CA SER A 255 9.62 16.57 -5.29
C SER A 255 9.18 17.52 -4.16
N ASN A 256 8.97 18.78 -4.48
CA ASN A 256 8.45 19.78 -3.54
C ASN A 256 6.99 19.54 -3.10
N LYS A 257 6.30 18.58 -3.71
CA LYS A 257 4.93 18.18 -3.39
C LYS A 257 4.85 17.09 -2.31
N ILE A 258 5.99 16.52 -1.89
CA ILE A 258 6.05 15.39 -0.95
C ILE A 258 5.79 15.82 0.50
N SER A 259 6.15 17.06 0.86
CA SER A 259 5.85 17.65 2.16
C SER A 259 5.24 19.04 2.00
N ASN A 260 4.68 19.54 3.09
CA ASN A 260 4.17 20.90 3.23
C ASN A 260 4.34 21.37 4.69
N ASN A 261 4.09 22.66 4.96
CA ASN A 261 4.31 23.25 6.27
C ASN A 261 3.57 22.51 7.41
N ALA A 262 2.33 22.05 7.17
CA ALA A 262 1.55 21.35 8.20
C ALA A 262 2.17 19.98 8.53
N ILE A 263 2.63 19.23 7.51
CA ILE A 263 3.34 17.97 7.69
C ILE A 263 4.66 18.19 8.41
N ASP A 264 5.44 19.19 8.00
CA ASP A 264 6.74 19.48 8.61
C ASP A 264 6.59 19.93 10.07
N GLU A 265 5.55 20.70 10.40
CA GLU A 265 5.21 21.09 11.77
C GLU A 265 4.79 19.88 12.62
N MET A 266 3.88 19.03 12.12
CA MET A 266 3.47 17.79 12.80
C MET A 266 4.67 16.89 13.08
N TYR A 267 5.55 16.72 12.07
CA TYR A 267 6.77 15.93 12.20
C TYR A 267 7.72 16.52 13.25
N LYS A 268 7.91 17.85 13.24
CA LYS A 268 8.73 18.55 14.22
C LYS A 268 8.18 18.37 15.65
N ILE A 269 6.88 18.54 15.85
CA ILE A 269 6.22 18.29 17.14
C ILE A 269 6.53 16.86 17.63
N ALA A 270 6.41 15.85 16.77
CA ALA A 270 6.73 14.47 17.12
C ALA A 270 8.20 14.30 17.53
N LYS A 271 9.13 14.87 16.77
CA LYS A 271 10.58 14.81 17.04
C LYS A 271 10.94 15.49 18.37
N ASP A 272 10.39 16.66 18.64
CA ASP A 272 10.62 17.43 19.87
C ASP A 272 10.09 16.70 21.12
N ASN A 273 9.17 15.73 20.93
CA ASN A 273 8.58 14.91 22.00
C ASN A 273 9.11 13.45 22.04
N GLY A 274 10.19 13.15 21.33
CA GLY A 274 10.94 11.89 21.47
C GLY A 274 10.75 10.88 20.34
N ALA A 275 10.12 11.24 19.23
CA ALA A 275 10.17 10.41 18.03
C ALA A 275 11.61 10.39 17.48
N LEU A 276 12.17 9.21 17.25
CA LEU A 276 13.52 9.03 16.73
C LEU A 276 13.61 9.29 15.23
N GLY A 277 12.50 9.08 14.52
CA GLY A 277 12.38 9.32 13.08
C GLY A 277 10.98 9.02 12.61
N GLY A 278 10.72 9.23 11.32
CA GLY A 278 9.42 8.99 10.73
C GLY A 278 9.34 9.42 9.27
N LYS A 279 8.18 9.21 8.65
CA LYS A 279 7.92 9.64 7.26
C LYS A 279 6.43 9.65 6.95
N ILE A 280 6.03 10.45 5.98
CA ILE A 280 4.71 10.28 5.36
C ILE A 280 4.74 9.03 4.45
N LEU A 281 3.72 8.20 4.60
CA LEU A 281 3.56 6.96 3.83
C LEU A 281 3.10 7.22 2.38
N GLY A 282 3.33 6.25 1.50
CA GLY A 282 2.98 6.31 0.08
C GLY A 282 3.72 7.43 -0.67
N ALA A 283 3.07 8.16 -1.56
CA ALA A 283 3.71 9.19 -2.39
C ALA A 283 4.18 10.44 -1.61
N GLY A 284 3.61 10.73 -0.44
CA GLY A 284 3.82 11.99 0.30
C GLY A 284 2.66 12.96 0.12
N GLY A 285 2.77 14.17 0.60
CA GLY A 285 1.79 15.26 0.47
C GLY A 285 0.59 15.20 1.42
N GLY A 286 0.45 14.14 2.21
CA GLY A 286 -0.66 13.90 3.14
C GLY A 286 -0.86 12.42 3.40
N GLY A 287 -1.98 12.04 4.00
CA GLY A 287 -2.31 10.69 4.45
C GLY A 287 -1.72 10.41 5.82
N TYR A 288 -0.99 9.33 6.01
CA TYR A 288 -0.51 8.90 7.33
C TYR A 288 0.96 9.21 7.56
N LEU A 289 1.24 9.75 8.75
CA LEU A 289 2.58 9.92 9.31
C LEU A 289 2.95 8.69 10.14
N LEU A 290 3.96 7.96 9.69
CA LEU A 290 4.58 6.87 10.45
C LEU A 290 5.74 7.43 11.26
N LEU A 291 5.77 7.11 12.56
CA LEU A 291 6.83 7.50 13.49
C LEU A 291 7.48 6.26 14.11
N TYR A 292 8.76 6.33 14.38
CA TYR A 292 9.49 5.37 15.20
C TYR A 292 9.75 5.98 16.59
N VAL A 293 9.15 5.37 17.61
CA VAL A 293 9.10 5.92 18.97
C VAL A 293 9.33 4.78 19.97
N THR A 294 10.34 4.91 20.83
CA THR A 294 10.57 3.95 21.90
C THR A 294 9.43 3.99 22.93
N GLU A 295 9.17 2.89 23.61
CA GLU A 295 8.04 2.74 24.53
C GLU A 295 7.97 3.87 25.57
N GLU A 296 9.11 4.28 26.12
CA GLU A 296 9.23 5.36 27.13
C GLU A 296 8.72 6.74 26.64
N ASN A 297 8.77 6.99 25.32
CA ASN A 297 8.39 8.27 24.73
C ASN A 297 7.01 8.27 24.08
N LYS A 298 6.37 7.12 23.88
CA LYS A 298 5.06 7.02 23.22
C LYS A 298 3.97 7.88 23.88
N SER A 299 3.93 7.90 25.21
CA SER A 299 2.95 8.70 25.95
C SER A 299 3.15 10.21 25.72
N LYS A 300 4.40 10.66 25.58
CA LYS A 300 4.72 12.07 25.28
C LYS A 300 4.30 12.44 23.86
N VAL A 301 4.62 11.56 22.88
CA VAL A 301 4.23 11.77 21.48
C VAL A 301 2.71 11.79 21.32
N ARG A 302 1.98 10.84 21.95
CA ARG A 302 0.50 10.86 21.94
C ARG A 302 -0.08 12.15 22.48
N LYS A 303 0.46 12.63 23.60
CA LYS A 303 0.00 13.89 24.21
C LYS A 303 0.26 15.09 23.31
N ALA A 304 1.43 15.10 22.65
CA ALA A 304 1.81 16.19 21.75
C ALA A 304 0.99 16.19 20.44
N LEU A 305 0.60 15.02 19.96
CA LEU A 305 -0.20 14.84 18.73
C LEU A 305 -1.68 14.53 19.04
N LYS A 306 -2.20 14.94 20.18
CA LYS A 306 -3.59 14.62 20.63
C LYS A 306 -4.70 15.08 19.68
N ASP A 307 -4.41 16.05 18.82
CA ASP A 307 -5.37 16.59 17.84
C ASP A 307 -5.37 15.80 16.52
N PHE A 308 -4.57 14.72 16.44
CA PHE A 308 -4.48 13.81 15.30
C PHE A 308 -4.87 12.39 15.71
N ASP A 309 -5.60 11.70 14.85
CA ASP A 309 -6.04 10.34 15.12
C ASP A 309 -4.87 9.34 15.02
N GLU A 310 -4.59 8.61 16.11
CA GLU A 310 -3.65 7.48 16.11
C GLU A 310 -4.35 6.23 15.61
N ILE A 311 -3.79 5.61 14.57
CA ILE A 311 -4.29 4.35 14.02
C ILE A 311 -3.52 3.19 14.63
N LEU A 312 -4.19 2.39 15.43
CA LEU A 312 -3.63 1.17 15.97
C LEU A 312 -3.64 0.07 14.90
N PHE A 313 -2.54 -0.64 14.77
CA PHE A 313 -2.38 -1.73 13.80
C PHE A 313 -1.49 -2.85 14.34
N LYS A 314 -1.62 -4.01 13.71
CA LYS A 314 -0.72 -5.17 13.85
C LYS A 314 -0.26 -5.60 12.47
N VAL A 315 0.83 -6.36 12.40
CA VAL A 315 1.23 -7.02 11.14
C VAL A 315 0.19 -8.08 10.79
N SER A 316 -0.26 -8.07 9.54
CA SER A 316 -1.06 -9.16 8.98
C SER A 316 -0.13 -10.13 8.25
N ASN A 317 0.08 -11.32 8.81
CA ASN A 317 0.87 -12.37 8.16
C ASN A 317 0.14 -12.99 6.97
N ILE A 318 -1.16 -12.73 6.85
CA ILE A 318 -2.01 -13.25 5.77
C ILE A 318 -2.25 -12.12 4.77
N GLY A 319 -2.01 -12.42 3.49
CA GLY A 319 -2.35 -11.55 2.38
C GLY A 319 -3.84 -11.61 2.00
N VAL A 320 -4.11 -11.47 0.71
CA VAL A 320 -5.47 -11.57 0.20
C VAL A 320 -6.06 -12.95 0.41
N LYS A 321 -7.28 -13.02 0.95
CA LYS A 321 -8.01 -14.28 1.13
C LYS A 321 -9.53 -14.12 1.04
N GLU A 322 -10.22 -15.21 0.74
CA GLU A 322 -11.66 -15.33 0.88
C GLU A 322 -12.05 -15.34 2.37
N ILE A 323 -13.24 -14.81 2.66
CA ILE A 323 -13.87 -14.92 3.97
C ILE A 323 -14.99 -15.96 3.85
N GLU A 324 -14.84 -17.08 4.53
CA GLU A 324 -15.88 -18.08 4.62
C GLU A 324 -17.10 -17.51 5.34
N ILE A 325 -18.30 -17.76 4.76
CA ILE A 325 -19.57 -17.42 5.38
C ILE A 325 -20.11 -18.71 5.98
N CYS A 326 -20.11 -18.78 7.30
CA CYS A 326 -20.72 -19.89 8.04
C CYS A 326 -22.23 -19.84 7.98
#